data_b60e923b70f9db3b622a7ac4fc1a57aa
#
_entry.id   b60e923b70f9db3b622a7ac4fc1a57aa
#
_cell.length_a   1.000
_cell.length_b   1.000
_cell.length_c   1.000
_cell.angle_alpha   90.00
_cell.angle_beta   90.00
_cell.angle_gamma   90.00
#
_symmetry.space_group_name_H-M   'P 1'
#
loop_
_entity.id
_entity.type
_entity.pdbx_description
1 polymer ?
#
loop_
_entity_poly.entity_id
_entity_poly.type
_entity_poly.pdbx_seq_one_letter_code
_entity_poly.pdbx_strand_id
1 'polypeptide(L)'
;MYLWRKRANLKWLRRCEENLQLRFGPALAIVERPGNARTLLEISCSTRKEAVALQREFGGTIEKLRADWLEQFAKRSRVKPVRIGSRQIVIPGETAFGTGEHATTAMCLQILERVAQNRDNGWTMLDAGTGSGILAIAASYLGAQRIVAIDHDPLACSIARRNALANRALNIEFRIRDVLKLKLRGKFDIITANLFSEILIAALPIWWPNLANDGCLILSGILRSQERILVAALRRNHFSAREIKRRGKWIAVTAIRSPKTS
;
A
#
# COMPACT_ATOMS: atom_id res chain seq x y z
N MET A 1 18.56 -9.10 8.96
CA MET A 1 18.26 -7.82 8.30
C MET A 1 18.88 -6.69 9.12
N TYR A 2 19.39 -5.65 8.46
CA TYR A 2 19.98 -4.47 9.10
C TYR A 2 19.20 -3.24 8.67
N LEU A 3 19.09 -2.26 9.54
CA LEU A 3 18.47 -0.97 9.27
C LEU A 3 19.51 0.12 9.43
N TRP A 4 19.81 0.84 8.33
CA TRP A 4 20.61 2.05 8.39
C TRP A 4 19.69 3.25 8.63
N ARG A 5 20.08 4.14 9.54
CA ARG A 5 19.31 5.33 9.93
C ARG A 5 20.16 6.58 9.91
N LYS A 6 19.59 7.68 9.40
CA LYS A 6 20.22 9.01 9.47
C LYS A 6 19.17 10.09 9.69
N ARG A 7 19.43 10.98 10.63
CA ARG A 7 18.70 12.24 10.77
C ARG A 7 19.40 13.32 9.97
N ALA A 8 18.76 13.83 8.93
CA ALA A 8 19.29 14.83 8.02
C ALA A 8 18.49 16.12 8.07
N ASN A 9 19.15 17.25 7.83
CA ASN A 9 18.45 18.50 7.57
C ASN A 9 18.02 18.60 6.11
N LEU A 10 17.13 19.53 5.80
CA LEU A 10 16.60 19.72 4.44
C LEU A 10 17.69 19.99 3.39
N LYS A 11 18.76 20.71 3.74
CA LYS A 11 19.88 21.00 2.83
C LYS A 11 20.61 19.73 2.41
N TRP A 12 20.88 18.85 3.34
CA TRP A 12 21.51 17.56 3.08
C TRP A 12 20.56 16.64 2.28
N LEU A 13 19.29 16.60 2.67
CA LEU A 13 18.28 15.79 1.99
C LEU A 13 18.18 16.14 0.51
N ARG A 14 17.97 17.43 0.17
CA ARG A 14 17.87 17.89 -1.22
C ARG A 14 19.07 17.49 -2.09
N ARG A 15 20.26 17.40 -1.49
CA ARG A 15 21.49 17.01 -2.20
C ARG A 15 21.60 15.51 -2.44
N CYS A 16 21.08 14.68 -1.55
CA CYS A 16 21.30 13.24 -1.56
C CYS A 16 20.05 12.42 -1.92
N GLU A 17 18.86 13.01 -1.86
CA GLU A 17 17.59 12.30 -2.00
C GLU A 17 17.45 11.57 -3.34
N GLU A 18 17.76 12.24 -4.44
CA GLU A 18 17.65 11.65 -5.78
C GLU A 18 18.59 10.44 -5.94
N ASN A 19 19.83 10.58 -5.47
CA ASN A 19 20.82 9.49 -5.49
C ASN A 19 20.36 8.32 -4.62
N LEU A 20 19.84 8.59 -3.42
CA LEU A 20 19.30 7.57 -2.53
C LEU A 20 18.06 6.89 -3.08
N GLN A 21 17.16 7.65 -3.74
CA GLN A 21 15.99 7.10 -4.40
C GLN A 21 16.37 6.19 -5.58
N LEU A 22 17.33 6.60 -6.41
CA LEU A 22 17.81 5.82 -7.55
C LEU A 22 18.47 4.51 -7.10
N ARG A 23 19.28 4.54 -6.03
CA ARG A 23 20.06 3.39 -5.57
C ARG A 23 19.25 2.42 -4.71
N PHE A 24 18.37 2.93 -3.87
CA PHE A 24 17.70 2.14 -2.84
C PHE A 24 16.18 2.08 -2.99
N GLY A 25 15.60 2.92 -3.84
CA GLY A 25 14.20 2.90 -4.23
C GLY A 25 13.23 2.41 -3.14
N PRO A 26 12.70 1.19 -3.26
CA PRO A 26 11.74 0.64 -2.29
C PRO A 26 12.31 0.45 -0.88
N ALA A 27 13.64 0.30 -0.74
CA ALA A 27 14.28 0.11 0.56
C ALA A 27 14.47 1.40 1.36
N LEU A 28 14.32 2.58 0.71
CA LEU A 28 14.46 3.88 1.34
C LEU A 28 13.11 4.37 1.91
N ALA A 29 13.09 4.68 3.19
CA ALA A 29 12.01 5.43 3.83
C ALA A 29 12.50 6.80 4.28
N ILE A 30 11.75 7.86 3.91
CA ILE A 30 12.00 9.24 4.34
C ILE A 30 10.84 9.64 5.25
N VAL A 31 11.13 9.88 6.52
CA VAL A 31 10.11 10.16 7.54
C VAL A 31 10.24 11.61 8.01
N GLU A 32 9.31 12.44 7.58
CA GLU A 32 9.16 13.81 8.07
C GLU A 32 8.15 13.84 9.23
N ARG A 33 8.46 14.58 10.28
CA ARG A 33 7.55 14.80 11.39
C ARG A 33 7.21 16.29 11.47
N PRO A 34 5.91 16.66 11.51
CA PRO A 34 5.51 18.06 11.68
C PRO A 34 6.21 18.68 12.91
N GLY A 35 6.78 19.86 12.74
CA GLY A 35 7.50 20.56 13.81
C GLY A 35 8.93 20.10 14.05
N ASN A 36 9.45 19.13 13.30
CA ASN A 36 10.82 18.66 13.46
C ASN A 36 11.72 19.18 12.31
N ALA A 37 12.78 19.91 12.65
CA ALA A 37 13.72 20.48 11.67
C ALA A 37 14.61 19.42 10.97
N ARG A 38 14.53 18.15 11.37
CA ARG A 38 15.32 17.04 10.82
C ARG A 38 14.43 15.91 10.35
N THR A 39 14.66 15.47 9.13
CA THR A 39 14.04 14.30 8.50
C THR A 39 14.80 13.03 8.87
N LEU A 40 14.09 11.98 9.23
CA LEU A 40 14.67 10.66 9.45
C LEU A 40 14.67 9.87 8.15
N LEU A 41 15.85 9.40 7.74
CA LEU A 41 16.00 8.45 6.64
C LEU A 41 16.29 7.07 7.21
N GLU A 42 15.64 6.07 6.62
CA GLU A 42 15.84 4.67 6.96
C GLU A 42 16.03 3.87 5.66
N ILE A 43 17.05 3.02 5.62
CA ILE A 43 17.28 2.10 4.51
C ILE A 43 17.40 0.69 5.08
N SER A 44 16.58 -0.22 4.58
CA SER A 44 16.70 -1.63 4.93
C SER A 44 17.79 -2.29 4.09
N CYS A 45 18.70 -2.99 4.76
CA CYS A 45 19.84 -3.68 4.15
C CYS A 45 19.70 -5.19 4.40
N SER A 46 19.86 -5.97 3.36
CA SER A 46 19.86 -7.43 3.47
C SER A 46 21.09 -7.94 4.21
N THR A 47 22.21 -7.26 4.03
CA THR A 47 23.50 -7.65 4.62
C THR A 47 24.10 -6.55 5.49
N ARG A 48 25.00 -6.95 6.42
CA ARG A 48 25.77 -5.99 7.23
C ARG A 48 26.71 -5.16 6.35
N LYS A 49 27.23 -5.74 5.26
CA LYS A 49 28.15 -5.08 4.34
C LYS A 49 27.50 -3.87 3.67
N GLU A 50 26.27 -4.02 3.21
CA GLU A 50 25.46 -2.91 2.65
C GLU A 50 25.24 -1.79 3.67
N ALA A 51 24.83 -2.14 4.89
CA ALA A 51 24.59 -1.14 5.93
C ALA A 51 25.88 -0.38 6.31
N VAL A 52 27.03 -1.06 6.37
CA VAL A 52 28.35 -0.44 6.65
C VAL A 52 28.76 0.47 5.50
N ALA A 53 28.52 0.09 4.24
CA ALA A 53 28.80 0.96 3.09
C ALA A 53 28.01 2.26 3.16
N LEU A 54 26.71 2.19 3.47
CA LEU A 54 25.86 3.37 3.69
C LEU A 54 26.36 4.25 4.84
N GLN A 55 26.77 3.63 5.95
CA GLN A 55 27.28 4.37 7.09
C GLN A 55 28.59 5.10 6.76
N ARG A 56 29.47 4.49 5.98
CA ARG A 56 30.74 5.11 5.54
C ARG A 56 30.50 6.28 4.59
N GLU A 57 29.58 6.12 3.66
CA GLU A 57 29.29 7.12 2.62
C GLU A 57 28.45 8.30 3.15
N PHE A 58 27.43 8.02 3.93
CA PHE A 58 26.45 9.02 4.34
C PHE A 58 26.47 9.31 5.85
N GLY A 59 27.28 8.62 6.65
CA GLY A 59 27.20 8.65 8.09
C GLY A 59 25.95 7.95 8.62
N GLY A 60 25.53 8.27 9.84
CA GLY A 60 24.33 7.65 10.44
C GLY A 60 24.66 6.44 11.31
N THR A 61 23.64 5.67 11.65
CA THR A 61 23.71 4.52 12.56
C THR A 61 23.19 3.26 11.90
N ILE A 62 23.69 2.11 12.34
CA ILE A 62 23.24 0.79 11.89
C ILE A 62 22.62 0.07 13.07
N GLU A 63 21.45 -0.50 12.86
CA GLU A 63 20.77 -1.37 13.81
C GLU A 63 20.60 -2.76 13.20
N LYS A 64 20.97 -3.80 13.95
CA LYS A 64 20.63 -5.18 13.58
C LYS A 64 19.23 -5.49 14.09
N LEU A 65 18.29 -5.70 13.16
CA LEU A 65 16.94 -6.08 13.54
C LEU A 65 16.92 -7.55 13.96
N ARG A 66 16.36 -7.85 15.12
CA ARG A 66 16.15 -9.23 15.59
C ARG A 66 15.10 -9.91 14.72
N ALA A 67 15.14 -11.24 14.65
CA ALA A 67 14.16 -12.00 13.87
C ALA A 67 12.71 -11.82 14.38
N ASP A 68 12.57 -11.61 15.69
CA ASP A 68 11.32 -11.46 16.42
C ASP A 68 10.91 -9.99 16.70
N TRP A 69 11.62 -9.01 16.13
CA TRP A 69 11.42 -7.60 16.45
C TRP A 69 9.97 -7.13 16.18
N LEU A 70 9.33 -7.68 15.15
CA LEU A 70 7.96 -7.35 14.79
C LEU A 70 6.97 -7.82 15.85
N GLU A 71 7.15 -9.04 16.37
CA GLU A 71 6.33 -9.57 17.46
C GLU A 71 6.51 -8.79 18.76
N GLN A 72 7.77 -8.44 19.08
CA GLN A 72 8.06 -7.62 20.24
C GLN A 72 7.52 -6.20 20.11
N PHE A 73 7.57 -5.63 18.91
CA PHE A 73 6.97 -4.33 18.61
C PHE A 73 5.45 -4.37 18.80
N ALA A 74 4.77 -5.38 18.24
CA ALA A 74 3.33 -5.58 18.40
C ALA A 74 2.91 -5.69 19.88
N LYS A 75 3.67 -6.45 20.67
CA LYS A 75 3.43 -6.60 22.12
C LYS A 75 3.59 -5.28 22.89
N ARG A 76 4.59 -4.44 22.55
CA ARG A 76 4.85 -3.16 23.21
C ARG A 76 3.85 -2.06 22.84
N SER A 77 3.41 -2.03 21.57
CA SER A 77 2.58 -0.96 21.03
C SER A 77 1.08 -1.17 21.24
N ARG A 78 0.65 -2.28 21.87
CA ARG A 78 -0.76 -2.71 21.97
C ARG A 78 -1.49 -2.77 20.62
N VAL A 79 -0.75 -2.86 19.52
CA VAL A 79 -1.30 -2.94 18.16
C VAL A 79 -1.87 -4.33 17.95
N LYS A 80 -3.11 -4.42 17.48
CA LYS A 80 -3.72 -5.70 17.11
C LYS A 80 -3.22 -6.13 15.73
N PRO A 81 -2.49 -7.27 15.63
CA PRO A 81 -2.10 -7.80 14.34
C PRO A 81 -3.33 -8.16 13.50
N VAL A 82 -3.28 -7.89 12.21
CA VAL A 82 -4.29 -8.34 11.26
C VAL A 82 -3.83 -9.64 10.63
N ARG A 83 -4.62 -10.71 10.77
CA ARG A 83 -4.31 -12.02 10.20
C ARG A 83 -4.69 -12.06 8.72
N ILE A 84 -3.76 -12.51 7.87
CA ILE A 84 -3.94 -12.75 6.43
C ILE A 84 -3.33 -14.11 6.11
N GLY A 85 -4.17 -15.07 5.75
CA GLY A 85 -3.74 -16.46 5.61
C GLY A 85 -3.08 -16.99 6.87
N SER A 86 -1.87 -17.52 6.75
CA SER A 86 -1.03 -17.99 7.87
C SER A 86 -0.17 -16.89 8.50
N ARG A 87 -0.16 -15.68 7.96
CA ARG A 87 0.70 -14.57 8.39
C ARG A 87 -0.07 -13.51 9.16
N GLN A 88 0.67 -12.66 9.86
CA GLN A 88 0.13 -11.51 10.60
C GLN A 88 0.78 -10.23 10.10
N ILE A 89 -0.04 -9.22 9.81
CA ILE A 89 0.39 -7.87 9.48
C ILE A 89 0.31 -7.02 10.74
N VAL A 90 1.40 -6.33 11.04
CA VAL A 90 1.46 -5.37 12.15
C VAL A 90 1.63 -3.96 11.57
N ILE A 91 0.61 -3.11 11.76
CA ILE A 91 0.65 -1.70 11.38
C ILE A 91 0.71 -0.86 12.64
N PRO A 92 1.78 -0.08 12.90
CA PRO A 92 1.86 0.81 14.05
C PRO A 92 0.71 1.82 14.10
N GLY A 93 0.05 1.95 15.25
CA GLY A 93 -1.15 2.79 15.41
C GLY A 93 -0.92 4.31 15.31
N GLU A 94 0.33 4.77 15.30
CA GLU A 94 0.70 6.20 15.18
C GLU A 94 0.70 6.71 13.74
N THR A 95 0.26 5.91 12.80
CA THR A 95 0.47 6.13 11.36
C THR A 95 -0.85 6.36 10.62
N ALA A 96 -0.74 6.82 9.39
CA ALA A 96 -1.79 7.10 8.42
C ALA A 96 -3.02 6.18 8.50
N PHE A 97 -4.13 6.62 7.93
CA PHE A 97 -5.38 5.87 7.82
C PHE A 97 -5.13 4.41 7.32
N GLY A 98 -5.82 3.44 7.93
CA GLY A 98 -5.77 2.05 7.46
C GLY A 98 -5.01 1.07 8.36
N THR A 99 -5.21 1.12 9.68
CA THR A 99 -4.60 0.13 10.63
C THR A 99 -5.20 -1.28 10.51
N GLY A 100 -6.25 -1.48 9.70
CA GLY A 100 -6.97 -2.74 9.56
C GLY A 100 -8.21 -2.87 10.46
N GLU A 101 -8.33 -2.05 11.51
CA GLU A 101 -9.49 -2.08 12.43
C GLU A 101 -10.73 -1.39 11.84
N HIS A 102 -10.53 -0.39 10.97
CA HIS A 102 -11.65 0.30 10.32
C HIS A 102 -12.44 -0.64 9.41
N ALA A 103 -13.77 -0.52 9.45
CA ALA A 103 -14.68 -1.43 8.72
C ALA A 103 -14.36 -1.53 7.23
N THR A 104 -13.99 -0.43 6.57
CA THR A 104 -13.65 -0.38 5.14
C THR A 104 -12.40 -1.18 4.83
N THR A 105 -11.34 -1.00 5.61
CA THR A 105 -10.07 -1.73 5.45
C THR A 105 -10.25 -3.23 5.71
N ALA A 106 -10.97 -3.58 6.78
CA ALA A 106 -11.26 -4.97 7.09
C ALA A 106 -12.07 -5.67 5.99
N MET A 107 -13.05 -4.99 5.38
CA MET A 107 -13.81 -5.54 4.25
C MET A 107 -12.92 -5.72 3.00
N CYS A 108 -12.05 -4.75 2.68
CA CYS A 108 -11.10 -4.88 1.57
C CYS A 108 -10.15 -6.06 1.77
N LEU A 109 -9.59 -6.23 2.97
CA LEU A 109 -8.70 -7.35 3.29
C LEU A 109 -9.39 -8.70 3.12
N GLN A 110 -10.62 -8.86 3.63
CA GLN A 110 -11.40 -10.10 3.49
C GLN A 110 -11.74 -10.42 2.04
N ILE A 111 -12.08 -9.39 1.23
CA ILE A 111 -12.33 -9.57 -0.20
C ILE A 111 -11.04 -9.93 -0.92
N LEU A 112 -9.95 -9.21 -0.65
CA LEU A 112 -8.65 -9.46 -1.27
C LEU A 112 -8.15 -10.88 -0.99
N GLU A 113 -8.24 -11.35 0.26
CA GLU A 113 -7.88 -12.72 0.63
C GLU A 113 -8.66 -13.76 -0.17
N ARG A 114 -9.99 -13.62 -0.26
CA ARG A 114 -10.84 -14.53 -1.01
C ARG A 114 -10.58 -14.49 -2.53
N VAL A 115 -10.37 -13.30 -3.10
CA VAL A 115 -10.07 -13.15 -4.54
C VAL A 115 -8.72 -13.75 -4.87
N ALA A 116 -7.71 -13.55 -4.01
CA ALA A 116 -6.38 -14.10 -4.19
C ALA A 116 -6.33 -15.63 -4.13
N GLN A 117 -7.17 -16.27 -3.30
CA GLN A 117 -7.27 -17.74 -3.22
C GLN A 117 -7.70 -18.41 -4.54
N ASN A 118 -8.38 -17.68 -5.42
CA ASN A 118 -8.85 -18.15 -6.72
C ASN A 118 -7.90 -17.74 -7.87
N ARG A 119 -6.68 -17.32 -7.56
CA ARG A 119 -5.66 -16.93 -8.53
C ARG A 119 -4.41 -17.76 -8.38
N ASP A 120 -3.82 -18.10 -9.50
CA ASP A 120 -2.48 -18.70 -9.53
C ASP A 120 -1.45 -17.70 -9.00
N ASN A 121 -0.33 -18.19 -8.49
CA ASN A 121 0.78 -17.34 -8.07
C ASN A 121 1.26 -16.47 -9.24
N GLY A 122 1.69 -15.27 -8.92
CA GLY A 122 2.25 -14.36 -9.93
C GLY A 122 1.32 -13.26 -10.40
N TRP A 123 0.12 -13.13 -9.83
CA TRP A 123 -0.81 -12.05 -10.13
C TRP A 123 -0.24 -10.66 -9.72
N THR A 124 -0.82 -9.62 -10.28
CA THR A 124 -0.35 -8.24 -10.14
C THR A 124 -1.40 -7.36 -9.49
N MET A 125 -0.98 -6.38 -8.67
CA MET A 125 -1.90 -5.49 -7.98
C MET A 125 -1.48 -4.02 -8.07
N LEU A 126 -2.47 -3.16 -8.23
CA LEU A 126 -2.38 -1.73 -7.94
C LEU A 126 -3.14 -1.43 -6.64
N ASP A 127 -2.49 -0.79 -5.69
CA ASP A 127 -3.12 -0.25 -4.48
C ASP A 127 -3.20 1.27 -4.59
N ALA A 128 -4.37 1.78 -4.90
CA ALA A 128 -4.62 3.19 -5.17
C ALA A 128 -5.10 3.91 -3.89
N GLY A 129 -4.29 4.84 -3.38
CA GLY A 129 -4.48 5.44 -2.06
C GLY A 129 -4.04 4.46 -0.96
N THR A 130 -2.77 4.05 -1.01
CA THR A 130 -2.24 2.97 -0.18
C THR A 130 -2.24 3.28 1.33
N GLY A 131 -2.21 4.54 1.73
CA GLY A 131 -2.23 4.97 3.13
C GLY A 131 -1.14 4.29 3.97
N SER A 132 -1.52 3.39 4.86
CA SER A 132 -0.59 2.61 5.69
C SER A 132 0.16 1.52 4.94
N GLY A 133 -0.22 1.19 3.71
CA GLY A 133 0.31 0.08 2.92
C GLY A 133 -0.31 -1.29 3.23
N ILE A 134 -1.31 -1.37 4.09
CA ILE A 134 -1.82 -2.65 4.60
C ILE A 134 -2.37 -3.56 3.50
N LEU A 135 -3.07 -3.03 2.48
CA LEU A 135 -3.60 -3.81 1.38
C LEU A 135 -2.48 -4.33 0.47
N ALA A 136 -1.49 -3.49 0.19
CA ALA A 136 -0.29 -3.87 -0.56
C ALA A 136 0.52 -4.96 0.17
N ILE A 137 0.69 -4.85 1.49
CA ILE A 137 1.35 -5.86 2.33
C ILE A 137 0.56 -7.17 2.32
N ALA A 138 -0.76 -7.10 2.44
CA ALA A 138 -1.63 -8.27 2.35
C ALA A 138 -1.50 -8.98 1.00
N ALA A 139 -1.47 -8.24 -0.11
CA ALA A 139 -1.27 -8.78 -1.45
C ALA A 139 0.08 -9.51 -1.59
N SER A 140 1.15 -8.95 -1.01
CA SER A 140 2.46 -9.60 -0.96
C SER A 140 2.41 -10.96 -0.25
N TYR A 141 1.68 -11.04 0.86
CA TYR A 141 1.52 -12.28 1.62
C TYR A 141 0.64 -13.32 0.92
N LEU A 142 -0.28 -12.85 0.07
CA LEU A 142 -1.21 -13.67 -0.71
C LEU A 142 -0.67 -14.10 -2.09
N GLY A 143 0.62 -13.87 -2.37
CA GLY A 143 1.29 -14.39 -3.57
C GLY A 143 1.29 -13.45 -4.78
N ALA A 144 0.95 -12.16 -4.61
CA ALA A 144 1.14 -11.18 -5.68
C ALA A 144 2.62 -11.06 -6.04
N GLN A 145 2.96 -11.14 -7.33
CA GLN A 145 4.35 -11.03 -7.79
C GLN A 145 4.79 -9.57 -7.95
N ARG A 146 3.91 -8.73 -8.48
CA ARG A 146 4.17 -7.31 -8.70
C ARG A 146 3.07 -6.48 -8.05
N ILE A 147 3.46 -5.61 -7.14
CA ILE A 147 2.55 -4.71 -6.45
C ILE A 147 3.03 -3.28 -6.66
N VAL A 148 2.16 -2.43 -7.16
CA VAL A 148 2.38 -0.99 -7.25
C VAL A 148 1.42 -0.32 -6.26
N ALA A 149 1.98 0.38 -5.29
CA ALA A 149 1.23 1.09 -4.26
C ALA A 149 1.43 2.60 -4.43
N ILE A 150 0.34 3.33 -4.58
CA ILE A 150 0.39 4.77 -4.83
C ILE A 150 -0.38 5.56 -3.78
N ASP A 151 0.15 6.72 -3.45
CA ASP A 151 -0.57 7.74 -2.68
C ASP A 151 -0.12 9.13 -3.17
N HIS A 152 -0.98 10.14 -3.03
CA HIS A 152 -0.63 11.51 -3.35
C HIS A 152 0.16 12.17 -2.21
N ASP A 153 0.02 11.64 -0.98
CA ASP A 153 0.73 12.10 0.21
C ASP A 153 2.11 11.42 0.33
N PRO A 154 3.21 12.18 0.24
CA PRO A 154 4.56 11.64 0.45
C PRO A 154 4.74 10.98 1.82
N LEU A 155 4.05 11.49 2.84
CA LEU A 155 4.11 10.92 4.19
C LEU A 155 3.45 9.55 4.25
N ALA A 156 2.29 9.37 3.61
CA ALA A 156 1.63 8.07 3.50
C ALA A 156 2.53 7.06 2.79
N CYS A 157 3.14 7.42 1.66
CA CYS A 157 4.09 6.56 0.96
C CYS A 157 5.30 6.18 1.83
N SER A 158 5.85 7.12 2.60
CA SER A 158 6.96 6.85 3.53
C SER A 158 6.56 5.88 4.64
N ILE A 159 5.37 6.07 5.21
CA ILE A 159 4.80 5.20 6.23
C ILE A 159 4.56 3.79 5.68
N ALA A 160 3.92 3.69 4.50
CA ALA A 160 3.64 2.42 3.83
C ALA A 160 4.91 1.61 3.55
N ARG A 161 5.97 2.26 3.06
CA ARG A 161 7.28 1.63 2.86
C ARG A 161 7.84 1.08 4.18
N ARG A 162 7.82 1.87 5.24
CA ARG A 162 8.29 1.44 6.55
C ARG A 162 7.48 0.25 7.08
N ASN A 163 6.17 0.28 6.92
CA ASN A 163 5.30 -0.82 7.32
C ASN A 163 5.57 -2.08 6.49
N ALA A 164 5.78 -1.94 5.18
CA ALA A 164 6.13 -3.05 4.30
C ALA A 164 7.46 -3.72 4.71
N LEU A 165 8.48 -2.91 5.00
CA LEU A 165 9.76 -3.39 5.51
C LEU A 165 9.61 -4.12 6.85
N ALA A 166 8.84 -3.54 7.77
CA ALA A 166 8.54 -4.12 9.06
C ALA A 166 7.90 -5.51 8.93
N ASN A 167 7.03 -5.66 7.96
CA ASN A 167 6.32 -6.89 7.65
C ASN A 167 7.04 -7.79 6.63
N ARG A 168 8.27 -7.46 6.20
CA ARG A 168 9.06 -8.22 5.21
C ARG A 168 8.37 -8.38 3.86
N ALA A 169 7.51 -7.46 3.47
CA ALA A 169 6.86 -7.40 2.17
C ALA A 169 7.72 -6.55 1.23
N LEU A 170 8.68 -7.16 0.54
CA LEU A 170 9.75 -6.47 -0.20
C LEU A 170 9.46 -6.31 -1.70
N ASN A 171 8.37 -6.88 -2.21
CA ASN A 171 7.98 -6.87 -3.62
C ASN A 171 6.96 -5.78 -3.95
N ILE A 172 6.94 -4.68 -3.17
CA ILE A 172 6.01 -3.57 -3.34
C ILE A 172 6.77 -2.34 -3.84
N GLU A 173 6.34 -1.80 -4.97
CA GLU A 173 6.81 -0.54 -5.51
C GLU A 173 5.91 0.61 -5.03
N PHE A 174 6.44 1.53 -4.23
CA PHE A 174 5.70 2.70 -3.73
C PHE A 174 6.00 3.92 -4.61
N ARG A 175 4.94 4.62 -5.05
CA ARG A 175 5.05 5.83 -5.88
C ARG A 175 4.18 6.95 -5.31
N ILE A 176 4.75 8.15 -5.22
CA ILE A 176 3.97 9.36 -4.91
C ILE A 176 3.28 9.79 -6.20
N ARG A 177 1.96 9.55 -6.29
CA ARG A 177 1.17 9.86 -7.49
C ARG A 177 -0.27 10.17 -7.10
N ASP A 178 -0.85 11.11 -7.81
CA ASP A 178 -2.29 11.37 -7.77
C ASP A 178 -3.02 10.30 -8.60
N VAL A 179 -3.99 9.64 -7.98
CA VAL A 179 -4.83 8.59 -8.60
C VAL A 179 -5.52 9.11 -9.87
N LEU A 180 -5.94 10.39 -9.87
CA LEU A 180 -6.66 11.00 -11.00
C LEU A 180 -5.76 11.44 -12.17
N LYS A 181 -4.45 11.52 -11.94
CA LYS A 181 -3.46 11.90 -12.96
C LYS A 181 -2.55 10.73 -13.35
N LEU A 182 -2.94 9.53 -13.01
CA LEU A 182 -2.13 8.35 -13.13
C LEU A 182 -2.04 7.89 -14.59
N LYS A 183 -0.82 7.83 -15.10
CA LYS A 183 -0.47 7.16 -16.36
C LYS A 183 0.19 5.83 -16.02
N LEU A 184 -0.55 4.76 -16.10
CA LEU A 184 -0.06 3.40 -15.84
C LEU A 184 0.40 2.74 -17.14
N ARG A 185 1.48 1.96 -17.04
CA ARG A 185 1.89 1.04 -18.10
C ARG A 185 1.56 -0.39 -17.66
N GLY A 186 0.84 -1.11 -18.50
CA GLY A 186 0.44 -2.49 -18.24
C GLY A 186 -0.90 -2.62 -17.53
N LYS A 187 -1.28 -3.86 -17.31
CA LYS A 187 -2.55 -4.22 -16.66
C LYS A 187 -2.26 -4.83 -15.31
N PHE A 188 -3.28 -4.75 -14.44
CA PHE A 188 -3.28 -5.35 -13.12
C PHE A 188 -4.44 -6.33 -13.00
N ASP A 189 -4.19 -7.44 -12.33
CA ASP A 189 -5.22 -8.45 -12.05
C ASP A 189 -6.18 -7.98 -10.97
N ILE A 190 -5.67 -7.21 -10.01
CA ILE A 190 -6.47 -6.62 -8.95
C ILE A 190 -6.10 -5.14 -8.81
N ILE A 191 -7.12 -4.27 -8.74
CA ILE A 191 -6.95 -2.87 -8.34
C ILE A 191 -7.73 -2.68 -7.04
N THR A 192 -7.05 -2.31 -5.96
CA THR A 192 -7.68 -1.93 -4.69
C THR A 192 -7.72 -0.42 -4.55
N ALA A 193 -8.83 0.11 -4.02
CA ALA A 193 -8.94 1.51 -3.64
C ALA A 193 -9.90 1.67 -2.46
N ASN A 194 -9.38 2.16 -1.34
CA ASN A 194 -10.16 2.50 -0.15
C ASN A 194 -10.18 4.03 0.02
N LEU A 195 -10.96 4.70 -0.82
CA LEU A 195 -11.00 6.15 -0.99
C LEU A 195 -12.42 6.69 -0.92
N PHE A 196 -12.58 8.01 -0.85
CA PHE A 196 -13.89 8.64 -0.94
C PHE A 196 -14.58 8.37 -2.28
N SER A 197 -15.92 8.29 -2.27
CA SER A 197 -16.73 7.92 -3.43
C SER A 197 -16.46 8.79 -4.66
N GLU A 198 -16.25 10.07 -4.47
CA GLU A 198 -15.99 11.06 -5.53
C GLU A 198 -14.69 10.73 -6.29
N ILE A 199 -13.64 10.39 -5.55
CA ILE A 199 -12.34 10.01 -6.12
C ILE A 199 -12.45 8.67 -6.84
N LEU A 200 -13.13 7.70 -6.22
CA LEU A 200 -13.35 6.39 -6.84
C LEU A 200 -14.06 6.51 -8.18
N ILE A 201 -15.16 7.28 -8.23
CA ILE A 201 -15.96 7.48 -9.44
C ILE A 201 -15.13 8.17 -10.53
N ALA A 202 -14.38 9.21 -10.18
CA ALA A 202 -13.53 9.93 -11.12
C ALA A 202 -12.36 9.08 -11.65
N ALA A 203 -11.90 8.08 -10.90
CA ALA A 203 -10.79 7.20 -11.28
C ALA A 203 -11.21 5.99 -12.15
N LEU A 204 -12.52 5.66 -12.22
CA LEU A 204 -12.99 4.50 -13.00
C LEU A 204 -12.53 4.51 -14.47
N PRO A 205 -12.60 5.65 -15.22
CA PRO A 205 -12.10 5.69 -16.60
C PRO A 205 -10.60 5.39 -16.71
N ILE A 206 -9.82 5.76 -15.68
CA ILE A 206 -8.37 5.54 -15.63
C ILE A 206 -8.07 4.06 -15.37
N TRP A 207 -8.86 3.39 -14.55
CA TRP A 207 -8.66 1.98 -14.21
C TRP A 207 -9.11 1.02 -15.30
N TRP A 208 -10.09 1.42 -16.13
CA TRP A 208 -10.60 0.57 -17.22
C TRP A 208 -9.48 0.00 -18.12
N PRO A 209 -8.61 0.82 -18.74
CA PRO A 209 -7.56 0.30 -19.61
C PRO A 209 -6.49 -0.49 -18.86
N ASN A 210 -6.34 -0.24 -17.55
CA ASN A 210 -5.29 -0.80 -16.71
C ASN A 210 -5.72 -2.05 -15.91
N LEU A 211 -6.98 -2.47 -16.00
CA LEU A 211 -7.45 -3.73 -15.41
C LEU A 211 -7.28 -4.86 -16.42
N ALA A 212 -6.82 -6.02 -15.99
CA ALA A 212 -6.78 -7.24 -16.80
C ALA A 212 -8.21 -7.65 -17.23
N ASN A 213 -8.34 -8.49 -18.26
CA ASN A 213 -9.67 -8.86 -18.77
C ASN A 213 -10.48 -9.65 -17.74
N ASP A 214 -9.81 -10.51 -16.99
CA ASP A 214 -10.31 -11.32 -15.87
C ASP A 214 -10.06 -10.66 -14.50
N GLY A 215 -9.57 -9.41 -14.53
CA GLY A 215 -9.25 -8.65 -13.35
C GLY A 215 -10.47 -8.14 -12.59
N CYS A 216 -10.25 -7.71 -11.35
CA CYS A 216 -11.30 -7.11 -10.54
C CYS A 216 -10.84 -5.85 -9.81
N LEU A 217 -11.81 -4.97 -9.55
CA LEU A 217 -11.70 -3.83 -8.64
C LEU A 217 -12.18 -4.24 -7.25
N ILE A 218 -11.50 -3.80 -6.21
CA ILE A 218 -11.95 -3.89 -4.81
C ILE A 218 -12.01 -2.47 -4.28
N LEU A 219 -13.22 -1.93 -4.16
CA LEU A 219 -13.48 -0.53 -3.82
C LEU A 219 -14.14 -0.41 -2.46
N SER A 220 -13.67 0.50 -1.60
CA SER A 220 -14.29 0.83 -0.31
C SER A 220 -14.02 2.29 0.08
N GLY A 221 -14.38 2.68 1.32
CA GLY A 221 -14.38 4.09 1.73
C GLY A 221 -15.68 4.81 1.40
N ILE A 222 -16.74 4.05 1.08
CA ILE A 222 -18.01 4.49 0.53
C ILE A 222 -19.09 4.30 1.60
N LEU A 223 -19.91 5.32 1.80
CA LEU A 223 -21.09 5.21 2.64
C LEU A 223 -22.21 4.39 1.96
N ARG A 224 -22.96 3.65 2.74
CA ARG A 224 -24.11 2.88 2.26
C ARG A 224 -25.14 3.75 1.51
N SER A 225 -25.31 4.99 1.89
CA SER A 225 -26.17 5.96 1.19
C SER A 225 -25.68 6.29 -0.23
N GLN A 226 -24.39 6.10 -0.52
CA GLN A 226 -23.76 6.37 -1.82
C GLN A 226 -23.72 5.15 -2.75
N GLU A 227 -24.22 3.99 -2.29
CA GLU A 227 -24.17 2.72 -3.04
C GLU A 227 -24.76 2.84 -4.44
N ARG A 228 -25.96 3.42 -4.56
CA ARG A 228 -26.65 3.58 -5.86
C ARG A 228 -25.83 4.43 -6.83
N ILE A 229 -25.22 5.51 -6.34
CA ILE A 229 -24.41 6.42 -7.16
C ILE A 229 -23.18 5.68 -7.69
N LEU A 230 -22.47 4.94 -6.81
CA LEU A 230 -21.32 4.16 -7.23
C LEU A 230 -21.68 3.07 -8.26
N VAL A 231 -22.74 2.29 -8.02
CA VAL A 231 -23.16 1.22 -8.94
C VAL A 231 -23.53 1.79 -10.30
N ALA A 232 -24.23 2.93 -10.35
CA ALA A 232 -24.53 3.61 -11.59
C ALA A 232 -23.27 4.11 -12.31
N ALA A 233 -22.28 4.63 -11.57
CA ALA A 233 -20.99 5.05 -12.11
C ALA A 233 -20.18 3.87 -12.65
N LEU A 234 -20.15 2.74 -11.96
CA LEU A 234 -19.52 1.51 -12.43
C LEU A 234 -20.08 1.09 -13.78
N ARG A 235 -21.41 1.03 -13.91
CA ARG A 235 -22.08 0.67 -15.17
C ARG A 235 -21.73 1.61 -16.30
N ARG A 236 -21.76 2.93 -16.08
CA ARG A 236 -21.37 3.95 -17.08
C ARG A 236 -19.93 3.81 -17.55
N ASN A 237 -19.05 3.27 -16.70
CA ASN A 237 -17.64 3.05 -17.00
C ASN A 237 -17.34 1.59 -17.36
N HIS A 238 -18.34 0.84 -17.85
CA HIS A 238 -18.19 -0.53 -18.32
C HIS A 238 -17.70 -1.53 -17.26
N PHE A 239 -18.07 -1.30 -15.99
CA PHE A 239 -17.86 -2.23 -14.90
C PHE A 239 -19.19 -2.80 -14.39
N SER A 240 -19.19 -4.05 -13.96
CA SER A 240 -20.29 -4.72 -13.30
C SER A 240 -19.94 -5.03 -11.85
N ALA A 241 -20.75 -4.55 -10.91
CA ALA A 241 -20.62 -4.92 -9.51
C ALA A 241 -20.99 -6.41 -9.34
N ARG A 242 -20.08 -7.20 -8.79
CA ARG A 242 -20.27 -8.65 -8.53
C ARG A 242 -20.72 -8.93 -7.12
N GLU A 243 -20.21 -8.16 -6.18
CA GLU A 243 -20.55 -8.31 -4.78
C GLU A 243 -20.49 -6.96 -4.09
N ILE A 244 -21.43 -6.74 -3.18
CA ILE A 244 -21.47 -5.57 -2.30
C ILE A 244 -21.55 -6.06 -0.86
N LYS A 245 -20.43 -5.90 -0.14
CA LYS A 245 -20.34 -6.21 1.28
C LYS A 245 -20.68 -4.97 2.11
N ARG A 246 -21.51 -5.14 3.14
CA ARG A 246 -21.96 -4.04 3.99
C ARG A 246 -21.56 -4.28 5.43
N ARG A 247 -20.99 -3.25 6.09
CA ARG A 247 -20.64 -3.29 7.52
C ARG A 247 -20.92 -1.93 8.16
N GLY A 248 -21.97 -1.86 8.98
CA GLY A 248 -22.47 -0.61 9.55
C GLY A 248 -22.89 0.37 8.44
N LYS A 249 -22.35 1.57 8.48
CA LYS A 249 -22.61 2.62 7.47
C LYS A 249 -21.73 2.52 6.22
N TRP A 250 -20.82 1.55 6.15
CA TRP A 250 -19.83 1.42 5.08
C TRP A 250 -20.13 0.25 4.15
N ILE A 251 -19.66 0.38 2.90
CA ILE A 251 -19.69 -0.71 1.92
C ILE A 251 -18.31 -0.95 1.31
N ALA A 252 -18.11 -2.17 0.84
CA ALA A 252 -17.05 -2.54 -0.08
C ALA A 252 -17.65 -3.26 -1.28
N VAL A 253 -17.16 -2.95 -2.47
CA VAL A 253 -17.68 -3.45 -3.75
C VAL A 253 -16.58 -4.17 -4.50
N THR A 254 -16.85 -5.39 -4.95
CA THR A 254 -16.06 -6.06 -5.97
C THR A 254 -16.70 -5.82 -7.33
N ALA A 255 -15.95 -5.29 -8.28
CA ALA A 255 -16.44 -5.07 -9.64
C ALA A 255 -15.48 -5.67 -10.67
N ILE A 256 -16.00 -6.13 -11.78
CA ILE A 256 -15.25 -6.66 -12.93
C ILE A 256 -15.62 -5.89 -14.18
N ARG A 257 -14.88 -6.09 -15.26
CA ARG A 257 -15.28 -5.57 -16.56
C ARG A 257 -16.64 -6.15 -16.97
N SER A 258 -17.54 -5.29 -17.45
CA SER A 258 -18.78 -5.79 -18.08
C SER A 258 -18.44 -6.55 -19.37
N PRO A 259 -19.14 -7.63 -19.67
CA PRO A 259 -19.06 -8.24 -21.00
C PRO A 259 -19.31 -7.15 -22.05
N LYS A 260 -18.57 -7.19 -23.16
CA LYS A 260 -18.93 -6.36 -24.31
C LYS A 260 -20.35 -6.80 -24.74
N THR A 261 -21.33 -5.94 -24.64
CA THR A 261 -22.59 -6.11 -25.39
C THR A 261 -22.21 -6.08 -26.85
N SER A 262 -22.26 -7.25 -27.48
CA SER A 262 -22.23 -7.40 -28.94
C SER A 262 -23.42 -6.69 -29.58
#